data_788938af8f7d38f4e2c6c82f857bf048
#
_entry.id   788938af8f7d38f4e2c6c82f857bf048
#
_cell.length_a   1.000
_cell.length_b   1.000
_cell.length_c   1.000
_cell.angle_alpha   90.00
_cell.angle_beta   90.00
_cell.angle_gamma   90.00
#
_symmetry.space_group_name_H-M   'P 1'
#
loop_
_entity.id
_entity.type
_entity.pdbx_description
1 polymer ?
#
loop_
_entity_poly.entity_id
_entity_poly.type
_entity_poly.pdbx_seq_one_letter_code
_entity_poly.pdbx_strand_id
1 'polypeptide(L)'
;MIDFKLYAITDRRLCKPKLIQDYVASLLDTGVRAIQLREKDLSDTELRSVAVPINHICKAYSAKLFINSNIGVATDVGVDGVHLPESLLDTIQKAKARNLLVGCSVHDLDVAQKMQVAGANFVTYSPIYPTMSKPNPAVGLKSLRRIVGALDIPVFALGGITPSKVPECLNSGAFGVAAMSSVMSYETGIDQAKNYLKQIEEY
;
A
#
# COMPACT_ATOMS: atom_id res chain seq x y z
N MET A 1 -15.41 0.57 -1.89
CA MET A 1 -14.79 0.02 -3.13
C MET A 1 -13.35 0.48 -3.18
N ILE A 2 -12.44 -0.32 -3.75
CA ILE A 2 -11.05 0.07 -4.01
C ILE A 2 -11.01 0.76 -5.38
N ASP A 3 -10.63 2.03 -5.41
CA ASP A 3 -10.73 2.94 -6.55
C ASP A 3 -9.40 3.63 -6.91
N PHE A 4 -8.31 3.23 -6.29
CA PHE A 4 -6.96 3.72 -6.54
C PHE A 4 -6.09 2.66 -7.24
N LYS A 5 -5.14 3.08 -8.08
CA LYS A 5 -4.24 2.19 -8.82
C LYS A 5 -2.78 2.26 -8.35
N LEU A 6 -2.39 3.37 -7.71
CA LEU A 6 -1.09 3.53 -7.06
C LEU A 6 -1.29 3.57 -5.53
N TYR A 7 -0.67 2.63 -4.83
CA TYR A 7 -0.69 2.54 -3.37
C TYR A 7 0.69 2.91 -2.81
N ALA A 8 0.82 4.14 -2.29
CA ALA A 8 2.08 4.64 -1.74
C ALA A 8 2.25 4.21 -0.29
N ILE A 9 3.38 3.56 0.01
CA ILE A 9 3.71 3.05 1.35
C ILE A 9 4.79 3.93 1.95
N THR A 10 4.58 4.45 3.16
CA THR A 10 5.53 5.35 3.79
C THR A 10 6.72 4.64 4.45
N ASP A 11 7.83 5.34 4.50
CA ASP A 11 8.97 5.17 5.38
C ASP A 11 9.55 6.57 5.61
N ARG A 12 9.28 7.18 6.78
CA ARG A 12 9.68 8.57 7.08
C ARG A 12 11.18 8.82 7.07
N ARG A 13 11.98 7.75 7.14
CA ARG A 13 13.44 7.86 7.10
C ARG A 13 13.96 8.24 5.72
N LEU A 14 13.18 7.90 4.67
CA LEU A 14 13.55 8.14 3.27
C LEU A 14 13.15 9.54 2.78
N CYS A 15 12.20 10.21 3.43
CA CYS A 15 11.75 11.55 3.03
C CYS A 15 12.46 12.71 3.76
N LYS A 16 13.43 12.41 4.64
CA LYS A 16 14.23 13.43 5.31
C LYS A 16 15.00 14.30 4.32
N PRO A 17 15.14 15.63 4.61
CA PRO A 17 14.80 16.31 5.87
C PRO A 17 13.33 16.74 6.01
N LYS A 18 12.45 16.48 5.04
CA LYS A 18 11.03 16.84 5.12
C LYS A 18 10.32 16.08 6.24
N LEU A 19 9.35 16.71 6.88
CA LEU A 19 8.42 16.01 7.76
C LEU A 19 7.51 15.11 6.92
N ILE A 20 7.14 13.96 7.49
CA ILE A 20 6.35 12.96 6.74
C ILE A 20 5.00 13.51 6.26
N GLN A 21 4.31 14.34 7.06
CA GLN A 21 3.03 14.94 6.66
C GLN A 21 3.19 15.88 5.46
N ASP A 22 4.26 16.67 5.41
CA ASP A 22 4.51 17.59 4.30
C ASP A 22 4.91 16.82 3.03
N TYR A 23 5.60 15.70 3.23
CA TYR A 23 5.95 14.81 2.12
C TYR A 23 4.72 14.10 1.56
N VAL A 24 3.82 13.62 2.43
CA VAL A 24 2.54 13.02 2.02
C VAL A 24 1.68 14.04 1.27
N ALA A 25 1.59 15.29 1.73
CA ALA A 25 0.90 16.34 0.99
C ALA A 25 1.47 16.49 -0.44
N SER A 26 2.81 16.54 -0.56
CA SER A 26 3.48 16.61 -1.88
C SER A 26 3.19 15.40 -2.78
N LEU A 27 3.05 14.19 -2.21
CA LEU A 27 2.63 12.99 -2.96
C LEU A 27 1.18 13.13 -3.45
N LEU A 28 0.29 13.62 -2.60
CA LEU A 28 -1.13 13.79 -2.96
C LEU A 28 -1.33 14.87 -4.03
N ASP A 29 -0.49 15.91 -4.04
CA ASP A 29 -0.44 16.92 -5.12
C ASP A 29 -0.15 16.30 -6.50
N THR A 30 0.59 15.18 -6.55
CA THR A 30 0.85 14.48 -7.82
C THR A 30 -0.35 13.72 -8.37
N GLY A 31 -1.40 13.51 -7.59
CA GLY A 31 -2.54 12.67 -7.96
C GLY A 31 -2.60 11.31 -7.24
N VAL A 32 -1.66 10.99 -6.36
CA VAL A 32 -1.76 9.80 -5.49
C VAL A 32 -3.03 9.89 -4.65
N ARG A 33 -3.79 8.78 -4.53
CA ARG A 33 -5.08 8.74 -3.80
C ARG A 33 -5.16 7.65 -2.75
N ALA A 34 -4.05 6.95 -2.46
CA ALA A 34 -4.00 5.99 -1.36
C ALA A 34 -2.62 5.95 -0.71
N ILE A 35 -2.60 6.09 0.59
CA ILE A 35 -1.40 6.10 1.44
C ILE A 35 -1.50 4.98 2.47
N GLN A 36 -0.43 4.19 2.63
CA GLN A 36 -0.22 3.34 3.79
C GLN A 36 0.79 4.00 4.72
N LEU A 37 0.36 4.41 5.91
CA LEU A 37 1.26 4.87 6.96
C LEU A 37 1.90 3.65 7.64
N ARG A 38 3.20 3.43 7.34
CA ARG A 38 3.96 2.24 7.76
C ARG A 38 5.24 2.64 8.48
N GLU A 39 5.10 3.06 9.73
CA GLU A 39 6.19 3.47 10.60
C GLU A 39 6.32 2.47 11.77
N LYS A 40 6.99 1.35 11.51
CA LYS A 40 7.01 0.16 12.39
C LYS A 40 7.72 0.36 13.74
N ASP A 41 8.53 1.40 13.84
CA ASP A 41 9.34 1.73 15.01
C ASP A 41 8.66 2.77 15.94
N LEU A 42 7.47 3.24 15.57
CA LEU A 42 6.69 4.15 16.41
C LEU A 42 5.81 3.36 17.40
N SER A 43 5.74 3.87 18.62
CA SER A 43 4.71 3.46 19.61
C SER A 43 3.32 3.89 19.12
N ASP A 44 2.27 3.32 19.72
CA ASP A 44 0.88 3.68 19.39
C ASP A 44 0.60 5.17 19.57
N THR A 45 1.16 5.81 20.60
CA THR A 45 1.01 7.24 20.85
C THR A 45 1.69 8.08 19.77
N GLU A 46 2.92 7.74 19.40
CA GLU A 46 3.65 8.43 18.33
C GLU A 46 2.98 8.22 16.97
N LEU A 47 2.56 6.96 16.67
CA LEU A 47 1.85 6.65 15.43
C LEU A 47 0.55 7.47 15.32
N ARG A 48 -0.21 7.60 16.41
CA ARG A 48 -1.41 8.43 16.46
C ARG A 48 -1.10 9.89 16.20
N SER A 49 -0.04 10.43 16.83
CA SER A 49 0.36 11.84 16.63
C SER A 49 0.75 12.16 15.19
N VAL A 50 1.33 11.20 14.47
CA VAL A 50 1.66 11.32 13.04
C VAL A 50 0.44 11.07 12.15
N ALA A 51 -0.41 10.12 12.52
CA ALA A 51 -1.56 9.72 11.70
C ALA A 51 -2.66 10.80 11.65
N VAL A 52 -2.89 11.53 12.74
CA VAL A 52 -3.95 12.57 12.81
C VAL A 52 -3.77 13.65 11.73
N PRO A 53 -2.63 14.36 11.64
CA PRO A 53 -2.45 15.37 10.60
C PRO A 53 -2.47 14.76 9.19
N ILE A 54 -1.89 13.58 8.99
CA ILE A 54 -1.92 12.91 7.67
C ILE A 54 -3.36 12.55 7.28
N ASN A 55 -4.20 12.11 8.21
CA ASN A 55 -5.61 11.82 7.93
C ASN A 55 -6.38 13.06 7.48
N HIS A 56 -6.14 14.21 8.12
CA HIS A 56 -6.74 15.48 7.70
C HIS A 56 -6.30 15.86 6.28
N ILE A 57 -5.02 15.71 5.96
CA ILE A 57 -4.49 15.97 4.62
C ILE A 57 -5.13 15.01 3.61
N CYS A 58 -5.13 13.69 3.87
CA CYS A 58 -5.75 12.71 2.97
C CYS A 58 -7.22 13.03 2.70
N LYS A 59 -7.99 13.40 3.72
CA LYS A 59 -9.40 13.80 3.56
C LYS A 59 -9.57 15.02 2.65
N ALA A 60 -8.70 16.03 2.78
CA ALA A 60 -8.73 17.22 1.93
C ALA A 60 -8.50 16.90 0.44
N TYR A 61 -7.71 15.85 0.15
CA TYR A 61 -7.43 15.37 -1.20
C TYR A 61 -8.36 14.24 -1.67
N SER A 62 -9.39 13.87 -0.91
CA SER A 62 -10.24 12.69 -1.15
C SER A 62 -9.43 11.41 -1.31
N ALA A 63 -8.28 11.31 -0.63
CA ALA A 63 -7.40 10.16 -0.64
C ALA A 63 -7.66 9.25 0.55
N LYS A 64 -7.42 7.95 0.38
CA LYS A 64 -7.59 6.96 1.44
C LYS A 64 -6.32 6.80 2.26
N LEU A 65 -6.47 6.73 3.59
CA LEU A 65 -5.39 6.43 4.52
C LEU A 65 -5.58 5.06 5.15
N PHE A 66 -4.53 4.23 5.08
CA PHE A 66 -4.45 2.94 5.75
C PHE A 66 -3.35 2.94 6.81
N ILE A 67 -3.63 2.46 8.01
CA ILE A 67 -2.61 2.25 9.04
C ILE A 67 -2.06 0.82 8.93
N ASN A 68 -0.74 0.68 8.93
CA ASN A 68 -0.12 -0.64 8.94
C ASN A 68 -0.29 -1.34 10.30
N SER A 69 -0.88 -2.53 10.31
CA SER A 69 -1.01 -3.48 11.43
C SER A 69 -1.83 -3.03 12.64
N ASN A 70 -2.04 -1.74 12.89
CA ASN A 70 -2.62 -1.24 14.13
C ASN A 70 -4.09 -0.84 13.98
N ILE A 71 -4.99 -1.79 14.26
CA ILE A 71 -6.45 -1.58 14.21
C ILE A 71 -6.92 -0.56 15.26
N GLY A 72 -6.28 -0.51 16.44
CA GLY A 72 -6.62 0.44 17.50
C GLY A 72 -6.40 1.88 17.04
N VAL A 73 -5.19 2.21 16.61
CA VAL A 73 -4.84 3.54 16.09
C VAL A 73 -5.70 3.90 14.87
N ALA A 74 -5.93 2.96 13.96
CA ALA A 74 -6.78 3.19 12.79
C ALA A 74 -8.21 3.60 13.18
N THR A 75 -8.78 2.92 14.18
CA THR A 75 -10.12 3.24 14.70
C THR A 75 -10.15 4.58 15.41
N ASP A 76 -9.19 4.83 16.30
CA ASP A 76 -9.13 6.06 17.12
C ASP A 76 -8.95 7.33 16.26
N VAL A 77 -8.15 7.23 15.19
CA VAL A 77 -7.90 8.35 14.26
C VAL A 77 -9.03 8.48 13.25
N GLY A 78 -9.83 7.45 13.01
CA GLY A 78 -10.90 7.44 12.03
C GLY A 78 -10.39 7.49 10.59
N VAL A 79 -9.39 6.65 10.27
CA VAL A 79 -8.86 6.47 8.91
C VAL A 79 -9.73 5.50 8.11
N ASP A 80 -9.48 5.39 6.80
CA ASP A 80 -10.29 4.54 5.90
C ASP A 80 -10.06 3.04 6.12
N GLY A 81 -8.86 2.63 6.56
CA GLY A 81 -8.58 1.21 6.68
C GLY A 81 -7.28 0.85 7.37
N VAL A 82 -7.00 -0.44 7.35
CA VAL A 82 -5.75 -1.04 7.82
C VAL A 82 -5.11 -1.88 6.75
N HIS A 83 -3.79 -2.02 6.83
CA HIS A 83 -3.03 -2.97 6.02
C HIS A 83 -2.37 -4.00 6.93
N LEU A 84 -2.77 -5.27 6.81
CA LEU A 84 -2.39 -6.34 7.71
C LEU A 84 -1.34 -7.28 7.08
N PRO A 85 -0.31 -7.70 7.81
CA PRO A 85 0.57 -8.79 7.39
C PRO A 85 -0.16 -10.15 7.52
N GLU A 86 0.39 -11.18 6.91
CA GLU A 86 -0.14 -12.57 6.96
C GLU A 86 -0.37 -13.06 8.39
N SER A 87 0.52 -12.71 9.30
CA SER A 87 0.44 -13.13 10.71
C SER A 87 -0.77 -12.57 11.47
N LEU A 88 -1.50 -11.61 10.89
CA LEU A 88 -2.68 -11.01 11.49
C LEU A 88 -3.99 -11.41 10.79
N LEU A 89 -4.01 -12.53 10.06
CA LEU A 89 -5.20 -13.09 9.39
C LEU A 89 -6.42 -13.10 10.32
N ASP A 90 -6.27 -13.60 11.54
CA ASP A 90 -7.35 -13.75 12.52
C ASP A 90 -7.95 -12.41 13.00
N THR A 91 -7.27 -11.29 12.70
CA THR A 91 -7.74 -9.95 13.08
C THR A 91 -8.57 -9.25 12.01
N ILE A 92 -8.70 -9.83 10.82
CA ILE A 92 -9.46 -9.24 9.70
C ILE A 92 -10.89 -8.95 10.11
N GLN A 93 -11.59 -9.92 10.72
CA GLN A 93 -12.97 -9.74 11.18
C GLN A 93 -13.10 -8.64 12.24
N LYS A 94 -12.08 -8.48 13.11
CA LYS A 94 -12.03 -7.38 14.08
C LYS A 94 -11.94 -6.01 13.40
N ALA A 95 -11.18 -5.89 12.31
CA ALA A 95 -11.09 -4.67 11.52
C ALA A 95 -12.40 -4.40 10.77
N LYS A 96 -13.00 -5.43 10.16
CA LYS A 96 -14.29 -5.34 9.48
C LYS A 96 -15.42 -4.88 10.40
N ALA A 97 -15.48 -5.40 11.63
CA ALA A 97 -16.45 -4.99 12.64
C ALA A 97 -16.34 -3.50 13.04
N ARG A 98 -15.23 -2.82 12.70
CA ARG A 98 -15.01 -1.39 12.87
C ARG A 98 -15.22 -0.58 11.58
N ASN A 99 -15.82 -1.19 10.57
CA ASN A 99 -16.04 -0.61 9.23
C ASN A 99 -14.76 -0.16 8.52
N LEU A 100 -13.60 -0.75 8.87
CA LEU A 100 -12.35 -0.47 8.19
C LEU A 100 -12.22 -1.28 6.89
N LEU A 101 -11.70 -0.66 5.85
CA LEU A 101 -11.17 -1.38 4.69
C LEU A 101 -9.94 -2.17 5.12
N VAL A 102 -9.79 -3.38 4.59
CA VAL A 102 -8.67 -4.25 4.94
C VAL A 102 -7.86 -4.60 3.70
N GLY A 103 -6.64 -4.07 3.64
CA GLY A 103 -5.60 -4.55 2.73
C GLY A 103 -4.74 -5.60 3.43
N CYS A 104 -4.20 -6.58 2.70
CA CYS A 104 -3.31 -7.59 3.26
C CYS A 104 -2.05 -7.78 2.42
N SER A 105 -0.89 -7.94 3.09
CA SER A 105 0.33 -8.41 2.42
C SER A 105 0.28 -9.92 2.28
N VAL A 106 0.59 -10.45 1.08
CA VAL A 106 0.64 -11.89 0.82
C VAL A 106 1.86 -12.26 -0.01
N HIS A 107 2.37 -13.48 0.18
CA HIS A 107 3.57 -13.99 -0.50
C HIS A 107 3.33 -15.29 -1.25
N ASP A 108 2.20 -15.95 -1.03
CA ASP A 108 1.77 -17.15 -1.74
C ASP A 108 0.25 -17.15 -1.99
N LEU A 109 -0.19 -18.11 -2.82
CA LEU A 109 -1.58 -18.21 -3.24
C LEU A 109 -2.50 -18.68 -2.10
N ASP A 110 -2.06 -19.65 -1.31
CA ASP A 110 -2.91 -20.26 -0.28
C ASP A 110 -3.23 -19.24 0.82
N VAL A 111 -2.24 -18.43 1.22
CA VAL A 111 -2.44 -17.32 2.14
C VAL A 111 -3.35 -16.27 1.54
N ALA A 112 -3.17 -15.92 0.27
CA ALA A 112 -4.02 -14.92 -0.40
C ALA A 112 -5.50 -15.34 -0.44
N GLN A 113 -5.79 -16.60 -0.72
CA GLN A 113 -7.16 -17.14 -0.69
C GLN A 113 -7.75 -17.11 0.72
N LYS A 114 -6.97 -17.48 1.74
CA LYS A 114 -7.39 -17.36 3.15
C LYS A 114 -7.72 -15.93 3.54
N MET A 115 -6.89 -14.95 3.11
CA MET A 115 -7.15 -13.53 3.35
C MET A 115 -8.45 -13.06 2.67
N GLN A 116 -8.70 -13.47 1.43
CA GLN A 116 -9.95 -13.18 0.73
C GLN A 116 -11.15 -13.76 1.47
N VAL A 117 -11.10 -15.03 1.84
CA VAL A 117 -12.19 -15.71 2.59
C VAL A 117 -12.43 -15.04 3.94
N ALA A 118 -11.38 -14.57 4.62
CA ALA A 118 -11.47 -13.82 5.86
C ALA A 118 -12.05 -12.41 5.67
N GLY A 119 -12.22 -11.92 4.43
CA GLY A 119 -12.88 -10.65 4.14
C GLY A 119 -11.93 -9.48 3.82
N ALA A 120 -10.69 -9.75 3.42
CA ALA A 120 -9.80 -8.72 2.87
C ALA A 120 -10.46 -8.02 1.67
N ASN A 121 -10.27 -6.71 1.55
CA ASN A 121 -10.77 -5.92 0.44
C ASN A 121 -9.81 -5.88 -0.75
N PHE A 122 -8.53 -6.07 -0.51
CA PHE A 122 -7.47 -6.19 -1.53
C PHE A 122 -6.22 -6.82 -0.92
N VAL A 123 -5.31 -7.28 -1.77
CA VAL A 123 -4.00 -7.77 -1.35
C VAL A 123 -2.86 -7.06 -2.06
N THR A 124 -1.68 -6.98 -1.41
CA THR A 124 -0.41 -6.66 -2.06
C THR A 124 0.42 -7.93 -2.18
N TYR A 125 0.80 -8.31 -3.40
CA TYR A 125 1.60 -9.50 -3.68
C TYR A 125 3.06 -9.12 -3.95
N SER A 126 3.99 -9.70 -3.20
CA SER A 126 5.39 -9.28 -3.23
C SER A 126 6.40 -10.37 -2.85
N PRO A 127 7.67 -10.23 -3.28
CA PRO A 127 8.21 -9.23 -4.21
C PRO A 127 8.11 -9.67 -5.67
N ILE A 128 7.58 -8.84 -6.57
CA ILE A 128 7.45 -9.19 -8.00
C ILE A 128 8.82 -9.24 -8.68
N TYR A 129 9.68 -8.25 -8.42
CA TYR A 129 11.05 -8.18 -8.92
C TYR A 129 12.04 -8.17 -7.74
N PRO A 130 13.33 -8.46 -7.98
CA PRO A 130 14.36 -8.37 -6.96
C PRO A 130 14.35 -6.99 -6.30
N THR A 131 14.50 -6.95 -4.97
CA THR A 131 14.50 -5.71 -4.19
C THR A 131 15.49 -5.79 -3.04
N MET A 132 16.15 -4.66 -2.75
CA MET A 132 17.08 -4.53 -1.62
C MET A 132 16.38 -4.57 -0.26
N SER A 133 15.08 -4.27 -0.20
CA SER A 133 14.33 -4.18 1.06
C SER A 133 13.88 -5.52 1.64
N LYS A 134 13.98 -6.60 0.88
CA LYS A 134 13.67 -7.98 1.34
C LYS A 134 14.63 -8.98 0.68
N PRO A 135 15.22 -9.92 1.45
CA PRO A 135 16.13 -10.94 0.92
C PRO A 135 15.40 -12.07 0.16
N ASN A 136 14.07 -12.07 0.12
CA ASN A 136 13.30 -13.12 -0.52
C ASN A 136 13.45 -13.06 -2.05
N PRO A 137 13.55 -14.21 -2.73
CA PRO A 137 13.59 -14.25 -4.18
C PRO A 137 12.31 -13.64 -4.79
N ALA A 138 12.46 -13.01 -5.95
CA ALA A 138 11.33 -12.47 -6.70
C ALA A 138 10.39 -13.58 -7.16
N VAL A 139 9.08 -13.38 -6.99
CA VAL A 139 8.05 -14.35 -7.42
C VAL A 139 7.74 -14.24 -8.92
N GLY A 140 8.00 -13.09 -9.53
CA GLY A 140 7.86 -12.85 -10.96
C GLY A 140 6.43 -12.70 -11.47
N LEU A 141 6.32 -12.25 -12.72
CA LEU A 141 5.03 -11.99 -13.39
C LEU A 141 4.18 -13.24 -13.60
N LYS A 142 4.80 -14.41 -13.78
CA LYS A 142 4.05 -15.69 -13.92
C LYS A 142 3.25 -16.00 -12.65
N SER A 143 3.86 -15.81 -11.48
CA SER A 143 3.18 -16.00 -10.21
C SER A 143 2.12 -14.91 -9.96
N LEU A 144 2.39 -13.66 -10.40
CA LEU A 144 1.40 -12.59 -10.35
C LEU A 144 0.13 -12.94 -11.16
N ARG A 145 0.26 -13.43 -12.40
CA ARG A 145 -0.89 -13.89 -13.20
C ARG A 145 -1.69 -14.99 -12.52
N ARG A 146 -0.99 -15.95 -11.90
CA ARG A 146 -1.62 -17.07 -11.20
C ARG A 146 -2.46 -16.59 -10.02
N ILE A 147 -1.93 -15.67 -9.19
CA ILE A 147 -2.64 -15.17 -8.01
C ILE A 147 -3.82 -14.28 -8.41
N VAL A 148 -3.65 -13.42 -9.42
CA VAL A 148 -4.73 -12.58 -9.95
C VAL A 148 -5.88 -13.43 -10.47
N GLY A 149 -5.60 -14.50 -11.23
CA GLY A 149 -6.63 -15.39 -11.78
C GLY A 149 -7.35 -16.26 -10.72
N ALA A 150 -6.85 -16.30 -9.49
CA ALA A 150 -7.40 -17.11 -8.41
C ALA A 150 -8.11 -16.31 -7.32
N LEU A 151 -8.14 -14.98 -7.41
CA LEU A 151 -8.77 -14.09 -6.45
C LEU A 151 -9.83 -13.22 -7.12
N ASP A 152 -10.92 -12.96 -6.40
CA ASP A 152 -11.98 -12.04 -6.80
C ASP A 152 -11.75 -10.60 -6.31
N ILE A 153 -10.77 -10.40 -5.43
CA ILE A 153 -10.41 -9.10 -4.87
C ILE A 153 -9.21 -8.49 -5.61
N PRO A 154 -9.08 -7.15 -5.63
CA PRO A 154 -7.95 -6.47 -6.25
C PRO A 154 -6.58 -6.96 -5.74
N VAL A 155 -5.67 -7.26 -6.68
CA VAL A 155 -4.27 -7.62 -6.41
C VAL A 155 -3.37 -6.47 -6.84
N PHE A 156 -2.63 -5.90 -5.90
CA PHE A 156 -1.60 -4.90 -6.17
C PHE A 156 -0.23 -5.58 -6.25
N ALA A 157 0.48 -5.35 -7.32
CA ALA A 157 1.87 -5.79 -7.45
C ALA A 157 2.79 -4.91 -6.59
N LEU A 158 3.73 -5.52 -5.84
CA LEU A 158 4.67 -4.80 -4.98
C LEU A 158 6.07 -5.43 -5.06
N GLY A 159 7.11 -4.60 -4.91
CA GLY A 159 8.50 -5.02 -4.76
C GLY A 159 9.31 -4.98 -6.06
N GLY A 160 10.34 -4.14 -6.08
CA GLY A 160 11.26 -3.93 -7.20
C GLY A 160 10.61 -3.36 -8.46
N ILE A 161 9.39 -2.81 -8.34
CA ILE A 161 8.69 -2.18 -9.45
C ILE A 161 9.23 -0.75 -9.63
N THR A 162 9.50 -0.39 -10.87
CA THR A 162 9.80 0.98 -11.33
C THR A 162 8.67 1.44 -12.25
N PRO A 163 8.51 2.74 -12.55
CA PRO A 163 7.48 3.20 -13.48
C PRO A 163 7.47 2.43 -14.81
N SER A 164 8.65 2.14 -15.39
CA SER A 164 8.77 1.39 -16.65
C SER A 164 8.27 -0.07 -16.58
N LYS A 165 8.12 -0.64 -15.38
CA LYS A 165 7.61 -2.00 -15.15
C LYS A 165 6.11 -2.05 -14.84
N VAL A 166 5.46 -0.90 -14.68
CA VAL A 166 4.01 -0.83 -14.42
C VAL A 166 3.21 -1.52 -15.51
N PRO A 167 3.44 -1.27 -16.81
CA PRO A 167 2.67 -1.94 -17.88
C PRO A 167 2.76 -3.47 -17.81
N GLU A 168 3.93 -4.03 -17.48
CA GLU A 168 4.09 -5.50 -17.36
C GLU A 168 3.26 -6.08 -16.21
N CYS A 169 3.17 -5.35 -15.09
CA CYS A 169 2.35 -5.75 -13.95
C CYS A 169 0.85 -5.70 -14.29
N LEU A 170 0.40 -4.61 -14.93
CA LEU A 170 -1.00 -4.45 -15.35
C LEU A 170 -1.39 -5.46 -16.42
N ASN A 171 -0.54 -5.70 -17.43
CA ASN A 171 -0.71 -6.75 -18.44
C ASN A 171 -0.73 -8.18 -17.84
N SER A 172 -0.20 -8.34 -16.64
CA SER A 172 -0.31 -9.58 -15.87
C SER A 172 -1.59 -9.67 -15.04
N GLY A 173 -2.50 -8.69 -15.18
CA GLY A 173 -3.79 -8.63 -14.53
C GLY A 173 -3.78 -7.97 -13.16
N ALA A 174 -2.65 -7.38 -12.71
CA ALA A 174 -2.66 -6.63 -11.46
C ALA A 174 -3.67 -5.48 -11.54
N PHE A 175 -4.42 -5.26 -10.48
CA PHE A 175 -5.35 -4.13 -10.37
C PHE A 175 -4.63 -2.79 -10.33
N GLY A 176 -3.44 -2.78 -9.74
CA GLY A 176 -2.58 -1.62 -9.62
C GLY A 176 -1.21 -2.01 -9.06
N VAL A 177 -0.42 -1.04 -8.70
CA VAL A 177 0.90 -1.23 -8.11
C VAL A 177 1.02 -0.55 -6.76
N ALA A 178 1.87 -1.12 -5.89
CA ALA A 178 2.26 -0.49 -4.64
C ALA A 178 3.76 -0.17 -4.67
N ALA A 179 4.13 0.98 -4.11
CA ALA A 179 5.51 1.46 -4.09
C ALA A 179 5.86 2.05 -2.72
N MET A 180 7.09 1.84 -2.26
CA MET A 180 7.61 2.38 -1.01
C MET A 180 8.85 3.25 -1.28
N SER A 181 10.02 2.66 -1.38
CA SER A 181 11.28 3.41 -1.48
C SER A 181 11.35 4.33 -2.69
N SER A 182 10.82 3.91 -3.84
CA SER A 182 10.81 4.73 -5.06
C SER A 182 9.97 6.00 -4.95
N VAL A 183 8.87 5.97 -4.19
CA VAL A 183 7.98 7.14 -4.01
C VAL A 183 8.28 7.92 -2.73
N MET A 184 9.08 7.38 -1.81
CA MET A 184 9.44 8.05 -0.55
C MET A 184 10.82 8.71 -0.58
N SER A 185 11.62 8.51 -1.64
CA SER A 185 12.93 9.16 -1.77
C SER A 185 12.77 10.69 -1.80
N TYR A 186 13.46 11.40 -0.88
CA TYR A 186 13.42 12.86 -0.81
C TYR A 186 13.76 13.53 -2.14
N GLU A 187 14.77 13.01 -2.84
CA GLU A 187 15.29 13.63 -4.07
C GLU A 187 14.41 13.35 -5.29
N THR A 188 13.87 12.13 -5.41
CA THR A 188 13.24 11.67 -6.65
C THR A 188 11.80 11.19 -6.49
N GLY A 189 11.33 10.96 -5.27
CA GLY A 189 10.08 10.24 -5.03
C GLY A 189 8.85 10.92 -5.59
N ILE A 190 8.79 12.24 -5.58
CA ILE A 190 7.66 13.00 -6.13
C ILE A 190 7.60 12.85 -7.66
N ASP A 191 8.72 12.91 -8.36
CA ASP A 191 8.75 12.70 -9.80
C ASP A 191 8.51 11.22 -10.17
N GLN A 192 9.00 10.30 -9.34
CA GLN A 192 8.66 8.89 -9.51
C GLN A 192 7.14 8.65 -9.35
N ALA A 193 6.48 9.28 -8.37
CA ALA A 193 5.04 9.16 -8.20
C ALA A 193 4.27 9.63 -9.45
N LYS A 194 4.65 10.77 -10.04
CA LYS A 194 4.09 11.25 -11.32
C LYS A 194 4.31 10.24 -12.44
N ASN A 195 5.52 9.68 -12.54
CA ASN A 195 5.85 8.70 -13.58
C ASN A 195 5.05 7.40 -13.42
N TYR A 196 4.82 6.93 -12.18
CA TYR A 196 3.92 5.78 -11.92
C TYR A 196 2.50 6.07 -12.40
N LEU A 197 1.94 7.22 -12.02
CA LEU A 197 0.58 7.61 -12.40
C LEU A 197 0.44 7.74 -13.92
N LYS A 198 1.41 8.36 -14.58
CA LYS A 198 1.45 8.44 -16.05
C LYS A 198 1.37 7.06 -16.69
N GLN A 199 2.19 6.10 -16.23
CA GLN A 199 2.17 4.73 -16.78
C GLN A 199 0.87 3.98 -16.51
N ILE A 200 0.18 4.31 -15.40
CA ILE A 200 -1.14 3.74 -15.05
C ILE A 200 -2.24 4.34 -15.94
N GLU A 201 -2.17 5.63 -16.25
CA GLU A 201 -3.15 6.33 -17.10
C GLU A 201 -3.02 5.96 -18.58
N GLU A 202 -1.81 5.67 -19.06
CA GLU A 202 -1.52 5.27 -20.44
C GLU A 202 -1.94 3.80 -20.74
N TYR A 203 -2.24 3.00 -19.70
CA TYR A 203 -2.69 1.62 -19.82
C TYR A 203 -4.21 1.52 -19.93
#